data_f87ed205861e6079443fd84a3df86c69
#
_entry.id   f87ed205861e6079443fd84a3df86c69
#
_cell.length_a   1.000
_cell.length_b   1.000
_cell.length_c   1.000
_cell.angle_alpha   90.00
_cell.angle_beta   90.00
_cell.angle_gamma   90.00
#
_symmetry.space_group_name_H-M   'P 1'
#
loop_
_entity.id
_entity.type
_entity.pdbx_description
1 polymer ?
#
loop_
_entity_poly.entity_id
_entity_poly.type
_entity_poly.pdbx_seq_one_letter_code
_entity_poly.pdbx_strand_id
1 'polypeptide(L)'
;MMKVTRRGWLTIPASFTAILYMEGNFMWGFLTALISGALMSVQGVFNTEVTKQTSLWVSTGWVQLSAFLVCAVAWFFTGKDSISGLWRVEHPYTLLGGVIGAFITVTVIQSMGALGPARAAMLIVVAQLIVAYLIELAGLFGVEKAAFEWRKLIGMAVAIAGIVIFKWQK
;
A
#
# COMPACT_ATOMS: atom_id res chain seq x y z
N MET A 1 2.76 -7.64 39.57
CA MET A 1 3.51 -7.30 40.82
C MET A 1 4.59 -6.30 40.43
N MET A 2 4.45 -5.03 40.81
CA MET A 2 5.43 -3.98 40.52
C MET A 2 6.61 -4.09 41.48
N LYS A 3 7.83 -4.22 40.95
CA LYS A 3 9.05 -4.16 41.78
C LYS A 3 9.55 -2.72 41.83
N VAL A 4 9.60 -2.12 43.00
CA VAL A 4 10.20 -0.81 43.24
C VAL A 4 11.68 -1.00 43.50
N THR A 5 12.54 -0.37 42.71
CA THR A 5 13.99 -0.35 42.96
C THR A 5 14.36 0.75 43.96
N ARG A 6 15.52 0.62 44.65
CA ARG A 6 16.01 1.53 45.71
C ARG A 6 16.16 3.02 45.26
N ARG A 7 15.90 3.38 44.02
CA ARG A 7 15.95 4.77 43.50
C ARG A 7 14.59 5.35 43.16
N GLY A 8 13.46 4.72 43.60
CA GLY A 8 12.11 5.31 43.44
C GLY A 8 11.58 5.40 42.01
N TRP A 9 12.26 4.82 41.01
CA TRP A 9 11.77 4.79 39.64
C TRP A 9 10.90 3.54 39.41
N LEU A 10 9.68 3.78 38.98
CA LEU A 10 8.78 2.71 38.52
C LEU A 10 9.36 2.05 37.27
N THR A 11 9.84 0.82 37.38
CA THR A 11 10.19 0.04 36.19
C THR A 11 8.92 -0.50 35.53
N ILE A 12 8.64 -0.01 34.34
CA ILE A 12 7.56 -0.53 33.51
C ILE A 12 7.90 -1.98 33.13
N PRO A 13 7.01 -2.96 33.35
CA PRO A 13 7.29 -4.36 32.97
C PRO A 13 7.57 -4.45 31.45
N ALA A 14 8.52 -5.30 31.07
CA ALA A 14 8.88 -5.49 29.64
C ALA A 14 7.66 -5.89 28.78
N SER A 15 6.71 -6.62 29.34
CA SER A 15 5.44 -6.96 28.68
C SER A 15 4.60 -5.71 28.37
N PHE A 16 4.57 -4.72 29.26
CA PHE A 16 3.80 -3.49 29.06
C PHE A 16 4.47 -2.58 28.01
N THR A 17 5.80 -2.47 28.02
CA THR A 17 6.54 -1.75 26.97
C THR A 17 6.39 -2.42 25.60
N ALA A 18 6.36 -3.76 25.54
CA ALA A 18 6.09 -4.49 24.30
C ALA A 18 4.67 -4.23 23.76
N ILE A 19 3.66 -4.21 24.65
CA ILE A 19 2.28 -3.88 24.25
C ILE A 19 2.19 -2.45 23.69
N LEU A 20 2.76 -1.46 24.38
CA LEU A 20 2.76 -0.06 23.90
C LEU A 20 3.50 0.09 22.56
N TYR A 21 4.59 -0.66 22.38
CA TYR A 21 5.34 -0.66 21.11
C TYR A 21 4.52 -1.28 19.97
N MET A 22 3.81 -2.38 20.24
CA MET A 22 2.92 -3.01 19.25
C MET A 22 1.74 -2.12 18.88
N GLU A 23 1.10 -1.48 19.86
CA GLU A 23 0.01 -0.53 19.60
C GLU A 23 0.50 0.70 18.82
N GLY A 24 1.67 1.23 19.14
CA GLY A 24 2.29 2.34 18.40
C GLY A 24 2.55 1.99 16.95
N ASN A 25 3.11 0.81 16.68
CA ASN A 25 3.35 0.34 15.32
C ASN A 25 2.04 0.11 14.55
N PHE A 26 1.02 -0.44 15.20
CA PHE A 26 -0.31 -0.62 14.59
C PHE A 26 -0.94 0.72 14.20
N MET A 27 -0.95 1.68 15.11
CA MET A 27 -1.49 3.02 14.85
C MET A 27 -0.74 3.74 13.74
N TRP A 28 0.59 3.64 13.73
CA TRP A 28 1.40 4.21 12.65
C TRP A 28 1.10 3.56 11.30
N GLY A 29 1.04 2.22 11.25
CA GLY A 29 0.66 1.47 10.05
C GLY A 29 -0.74 1.84 9.55
N PHE A 30 -1.70 2.01 10.46
CA PHE A 30 -3.07 2.43 10.12
C PHE A 30 -3.10 3.84 9.49
N LEU A 31 -2.43 4.81 10.11
CA LEU A 31 -2.37 6.19 9.59
C LEU A 31 -1.67 6.27 8.23
N THR A 32 -0.55 5.58 8.07
CA THR A 32 0.18 5.54 6.80
C THR A 32 -0.64 4.88 5.69
N ALA A 33 -1.42 3.85 6.00
CA ALA A 33 -2.31 3.22 5.04
C ALA A 33 -3.42 4.18 4.55
N LEU A 34 -4.03 4.96 5.46
CA LEU A 34 -5.01 5.98 5.10
C LEU A 34 -4.41 7.07 4.21
N ILE A 35 -3.23 7.56 4.57
CA ILE A 35 -2.50 8.57 3.77
C ILE A 35 -2.17 7.99 2.38
N SER A 36 -1.69 6.76 2.31
CA SER A 36 -1.38 6.09 1.05
C SER A 36 -2.59 5.99 0.14
N GLY A 37 -3.75 5.58 0.68
CA GLY A 37 -4.99 5.51 -0.10
C GLY A 37 -5.45 6.88 -0.63
N ALA A 38 -5.33 7.93 0.19
CA ALA A 38 -5.65 9.31 -0.23
C ALA A 38 -4.70 9.78 -1.34
N LEU A 39 -3.39 9.57 -1.17
CA LEU A 39 -2.38 9.92 -2.18
C LEU A 39 -2.58 9.18 -3.50
N MET A 40 -2.91 7.88 -3.47
CA MET A 40 -3.22 7.10 -4.67
C MET A 40 -4.42 7.68 -5.43
N SER A 41 -5.47 8.13 -4.72
CA SER A 41 -6.64 8.74 -5.35
C SER A 41 -6.29 10.07 -6.02
N VAL A 42 -5.55 10.94 -5.34
CA VAL A 42 -5.09 12.23 -5.90
C VAL A 42 -4.18 12.01 -7.12
N GLN A 43 -3.19 11.10 -6.98
CA GLN A 43 -2.28 10.75 -8.07
C GLN A 43 -3.03 10.23 -9.30
N GLY A 44 -4.00 9.37 -9.10
CA GLY A 44 -4.80 8.82 -10.21
C GLY A 44 -5.56 9.90 -10.98
N VAL A 45 -6.15 10.88 -10.28
CA VAL A 45 -6.81 12.03 -10.90
C VAL A 45 -5.81 12.89 -11.67
N PHE A 46 -4.68 13.25 -11.07
CA PHE A 46 -3.65 14.05 -11.72
C PHE A 46 -3.13 13.39 -13.00
N ASN A 47 -2.83 12.10 -12.93
CA ASN A 47 -2.34 11.35 -14.08
C ASN A 47 -3.38 11.28 -15.21
N THR A 48 -4.67 11.14 -14.85
CA THR A 48 -5.76 11.15 -15.80
C THR A 48 -5.88 12.52 -16.51
N GLU A 49 -5.74 13.63 -15.76
CA GLU A 49 -5.77 14.98 -16.35
C GLU A 49 -4.56 15.24 -17.26
N VAL A 50 -3.36 14.82 -16.86
CA VAL A 50 -2.18 14.93 -17.73
C VAL A 50 -2.37 14.11 -19.01
N THR A 51 -2.94 12.90 -18.90
CA THR A 51 -3.18 12.03 -20.04
C THR A 51 -4.15 12.65 -21.06
N LYS A 52 -5.16 13.42 -20.63
CA LYS A 52 -6.08 14.13 -21.54
C LYS A 52 -5.37 15.18 -22.40
N GLN A 53 -4.29 15.76 -21.87
CA GLN A 53 -3.54 16.84 -22.54
C GLN A 53 -2.31 16.33 -23.30
N THR A 54 -1.90 15.07 -23.07
CA THR A 54 -0.70 14.48 -23.66
C THR A 54 -1.02 13.13 -24.29
N SER A 55 -0.54 12.07 -23.67
CA SER A 55 -0.89 10.68 -24.01
C SER A 55 -0.69 9.78 -22.80
N LEU A 56 -1.28 8.58 -22.85
CA LEU A 56 -1.18 7.59 -21.80
C LEU A 56 0.28 7.25 -21.42
N TRP A 57 1.11 7.05 -22.42
CA TRP A 57 2.52 6.67 -22.19
C TRP A 57 3.38 7.85 -21.73
N VAL A 58 3.12 9.07 -22.20
CA VAL A 58 3.81 10.27 -21.74
C VAL A 58 3.48 10.55 -20.28
N SER A 59 2.21 10.49 -19.90
CA SER A 59 1.77 10.65 -18.52
C SER A 59 2.38 9.59 -17.61
N THR A 60 2.30 8.31 -18.00
CA THR A 60 2.89 7.21 -17.23
C THR A 60 4.41 7.36 -17.08
N GLY A 61 5.12 7.68 -18.17
CA GLY A 61 6.56 7.89 -18.14
C GLY A 61 6.96 9.04 -17.22
N TRP A 62 6.22 10.16 -17.25
CA TRP A 62 6.45 11.28 -16.35
C TRP A 62 6.30 10.91 -14.89
N VAL A 63 5.24 10.14 -14.55
CA VAL A 63 4.99 9.67 -13.18
C VAL A 63 6.16 8.83 -12.67
N GLN A 64 6.63 7.86 -13.47
CA GLN A 64 7.74 7.00 -13.06
C GLN A 64 9.05 7.76 -12.93
N LEU A 65 9.31 8.71 -13.84
CA LEU A 65 10.50 9.55 -13.79
C LEU A 65 10.48 10.47 -12.55
N SER A 66 9.37 11.15 -12.29
CA SER A 66 9.25 12.04 -11.13
C SER A 66 9.36 11.27 -9.81
N ALA A 67 8.76 10.08 -9.73
CA ALA A 67 8.90 9.20 -8.58
C ALA A 67 10.36 8.77 -8.37
N PHE A 68 11.06 8.39 -9.44
CA PHE A 68 12.48 8.06 -9.39
C PHE A 68 13.32 9.23 -8.87
N LEU A 69 13.07 10.46 -9.34
CA LEU A 69 13.79 11.65 -8.87
C LEU A 69 13.57 11.90 -7.37
N VAL A 70 12.33 11.77 -6.89
CA VAL A 70 12.03 11.90 -5.45
C VAL A 70 12.78 10.84 -4.64
N CYS A 71 12.80 9.60 -5.09
CA CYS A 71 13.54 8.52 -4.43
C CYS A 71 15.05 8.78 -4.46
N ALA A 72 15.60 9.26 -5.57
CA ALA A 72 17.02 9.59 -5.69
C ALA A 72 17.43 10.71 -4.73
N VAL A 73 16.61 11.77 -4.64
CA VAL A 73 16.82 12.86 -3.68
C VAL A 73 16.75 12.34 -2.25
N ALA A 74 15.72 11.58 -1.91
CA ALA A 74 15.59 10.99 -0.57
C ALA A 74 16.80 10.10 -0.23
N TRP A 75 17.21 9.22 -1.14
CA TRP A 75 18.41 8.38 -0.96
C TRP A 75 19.68 9.21 -0.71
N PHE A 76 19.84 10.32 -1.44
CA PHE A 76 21.00 11.20 -1.27
C PHE A 76 21.07 11.81 0.14
N PHE A 77 19.92 12.14 0.75
CA PHE A 77 19.86 12.76 2.08
C PHE A 77 19.75 11.77 3.24
N THR A 78 19.24 10.57 3.03
CA THR A 78 18.95 9.61 4.12
C THR A 78 20.07 8.63 4.47
N GLY A 79 21.18 8.61 3.74
CA GLY A 79 22.31 7.79 4.15
C GLY A 79 23.09 7.06 3.05
N LYS A 80 22.66 7.16 1.79
CA LYS A 80 23.37 6.60 0.62
C LYS A 80 23.68 5.12 0.74
N ASP A 81 22.70 4.33 1.15
CA ASP A 81 22.80 2.86 1.20
C ASP A 81 23.28 2.29 -0.13
N SER A 82 24.02 1.20 -0.05
CA SER A 82 24.66 0.62 -1.24
C SER A 82 23.64 0.08 -2.24
N ILE A 83 23.60 0.68 -3.43
CA ILE A 83 22.76 0.21 -4.56
C ILE A 83 23.13 -1.23 -4.96
N SER A 84 24.36 -1.69 -4.66
CA SER A 84 24.78 -3.05 -4.95
C SER A 84 23.95 -4.12 -4.21
N GLY A 85 23.22 -3.73 -3.16
CA GLY A 85 22.25 -4.59 -2.49
C GLY A 85 21.17 -5.14 -3.43
N LEU A 86 20.81 -4.41 -4.48
CA LEU A 86 19.82 -4.87 -5.47
C LEU A 86 20.25 -6.17 -6.19
N TRP A 87 21.55 -6.37 -6.40
CA TRP A 87 22.09 -7.56 -7.04
C TRP A 87 22.19 -8.77 -6.11
N ARG A 88 21.92 -8.58 -4.81
CA ARG A 88 21.96 -9.61 -3.78
C ARG A 88 20.58 -9.99 -3.26
N VAL A 89 19.52 -9.51 -3.92
CA VAL A 89 18.14 -9.86 -3.55
C VAL A 89 17.93 -11.35 -3.78
N GLU A 90 17.47 -12.06 -2.76
CA GLU A 90 17.27 -13.51 -2.76
C GLU A 90 16.36 -13.99 -3.90
N HIS A 91 15.31 -13.21 -4.18
CA HIS A 91 14.34 -13.48 -5.24
C HIS A 91 14.35 -12.39 -6.30
N PRO A 92 15.17 -12.48 -7.37
CA PRO A 92 15.33 -11.42 -8.38
C PRO A 92 14.02 -11.00 -9.08
N TYR A 93 13.03 -11.87 -9.18
CA TYR A 93 11.73 -11.54 -9.75
C TYR A 93 11.00 -10.43 -9.00
N THR A 94 11.29 -10.21 -7.72
CA THR A 94 10.71 -9.13 -6.92
C THR A 94 11.13 -7.74 -7.40
N LEU A 95 12.24 -7.63 -8.12
CA LEU A 95 12.70 -6.39 -8.75
C LEU A 95 11.77 -5.93 -9.89
N LEU A 96 10.87 -6.79 -10.37
CA LEU A 96 9.86 -6.42 -11.36
C LEU A 96 8.78 -5.47 -10.80
N GLY A 97 8.82 -5.14 -9.51
CA GLY A 97 7.89 -4.20 -8.88
C GLY A 97 7.76 -2.87 -9.63
N GLY A 98 8.86 -2.32 -10.17
CA GLY A 98 8.82 -1.11 -10.98
C GLY A 98 8.06 -1.27 -12.31
N VAL A 99 8.23 -2.42 -12.98
CA VAL A 99 7.48 -2.76 -14.20
C VAL A 99 5.99 -2.90 -13.89
N ILE A 100 5.64 -3.61 -12.81
CA ILE A 100 4.27 -3.73 -12.32
C ILE A 100 3.70 -2.35 -12.00
N GLY A 101 4.48 -1.46 -11.38
CA GLY A 101 4.09 -0.09 -11.07
C GLY A 101 3.70 0.72 -12.30
N ALA A 102 4.42 0.54 -13.42
CA ALA A 102 4.07 1.18 -14.69
C ALA A 102 2.70 0.68 -15.22
N PHE A 103 2.46 -0.63 -15.19
CA PHE A 103 1.17 -1.20 -15.58
C PHE A 103 0.03 -0.80 -14.63
N ILE A 104 0.28 -0.70 -13.32
CA ILE A 104 -0.68 -0.16 -12.36
C ILE A 104 -1.06 1.26 -12.77
N THR A 105 -0.08 2.13 -13.05
CA THR A 105 -0.35 3.52 -13.46
C THR A 105 -1.21 3.58 -14.72
N VAL A 106 -0.87 2.81 -15.75
CA VAL A 106 -1.64 2.72 -17.01
C VAL A 106 -3.09 2.30 -16.74
N THR A 107 -3.30 1.22 -16.00
CA THR A 107 -4.64 0.67 -15.74
C THR A 107 -5.47 1.58 -14.82
N VAL A 108 -4.85 2.27 -13.86
CA VAL A 108 -5.52 3.29 -13.03
C VAL A 108 -5.99 4.46 -13.86
N ILE A 109 -5.14 5.02 -14.74
CA ILE A 109 -5.51 6.12 -15.65
C ILE A 109 -6.70 5.71 -16.52
N GLN A 110 -6.64 4.55 -17.16
CA GLN A 110 -7.71 4.05 -18.03
C GLN A 110 -9.02 3.84 -17.26
N SER A 111 -8.96 3.24 -16.06
CA SER A 111 -10.15 2.99 -15.26
C SER A 111 -10.77 4.29 -14.73
N MET A 112 -9.96 5.25 -14.28
CA MET A 112 -10.46 6.55 -13.82
C MET A 112 -11.04 7.38 -14.98
N GLY A 113 -10.42 7.31 -16.15
CA GLY A 113 -10.95 7.97 -17.35
C GLY A 113 -12.30 7.41 -17.81
N ALA A 114 -12.48 6.09 -17.71
CA ALA A 114 -13.70 5.40 -18.16
C ALA A 114 -14.84 5.44 -17.13
N LEU A 115 -14.54 5.28 -15.83
CA LEU A 115 -15.53 5.07 -14.78
C LEU A 115 -15.73 6.28 -13.86
N GLY A 116 -14.80 7.22 -13.90
CA GLY A 116 -14.65 8.31 -12.94
C GLY A 116 -13.88 7.87 -11.68
N PRO A 117 -13.29 8.84 -10.95
CA PRO A 117 -12.33 8.55 -9.87
C PRO A 117 -12.90 7.67 -8.75
N ALA A 118 -14.10 7.98 -8.25
CA ALA A 118 -14.67 7.26 -7.11
C ALA A 118 -14.99 5.79 -7.43
N ARG A 119 -15.57 5.52 -8.61
CA ARG A 119 -15.93 4.15 -9.02
C ARG A 119 -14.67 3.32 -9.30
N ALA A 120 -13.69 3.92 -9.97
CA ALA A 120 -12.41 3.26 -10.24
C ALA A 120 -11.69 2.90 -8.94
N ALA A 121 -11.57 3.85 -8.01
CA ALA A 121 -10.91 3.61 -6.72
C ALA A 121 -11.57 2.47 -5.93
N MET A 122 -12.89 2.41 -5.88
CA MET A 122 -13.60 1.33 -5.18
C MET A 122 -13.33 -0.04 -5.80
N LEU A 123 -13.37 -0.17 -7.13
CA LEU A 123 -13.10 -1.44 -7.81
C LEU A 123 -11.64 -1.88 -7.62
N ILE A 124 -10.70 -0.93 -7.65
CA ILE A 124 -9.28 -1.16 -7.39
C ILE A 124 -9.10 -1.71 -5.98
N VAL A 125 -9.70 -1.09 -4.96
CA VAL A 125 -9.59 -1.54 -3.56
C VAL A 125 -10.13 -2.95 -3.38
N VAL A 126 -11.28 -3.29 -3.99
CA VAL A 126 -11.83 -4.66 -3.93
C VAL A 126 -10.86 -5.67 -4.54
N ALA A 127 -10.34 -5.37 -5.74
CA ALA A 127 -9.38 -6.26 -6.39
C ALA A 127 -8.11 -6.43 -5.53
N GLN A 128 -7.61 -5.36 -4.93
CA GLN A 128 -6.46 -5.41 -4.01
C GLN A 128 -6.74 -6.30 -2.80
N LEU A 129 -7.90 -6.17 -2.16
CA LEU A 129 -8.28 -7.00 -0.99
C LEU A 129 -8.35 -8.49 -1.36
N ILE A 130 -8.98 -8.82 -2.49
CA ILE A 130 -9.09 -10.20 -2.95
C ILE A 130 -7.71 -10.79 -3.22
N VAL A 131 -6.89 -10.09 -4.01
CA VAL A 131 -5.56 -10.58 -4.39
C VAL A 131 -4.65 -10.68 -3.17
N ALA A 132 -4.65 -9.70 -2.26
CA ALA A 132 -3.85 -9.74 -1.05
C ALA A 132 -4.24 -10.95 -0.17
N TYR A 133 -5.54 -11.23 -0.02
CA TYR A 133 -6.00 -12.38 0.74
C TYR A 133 -5.62 -13.72 0.08
N LEU A 134 -5.68 -13.80 -1.24
CA LEU A 134 -5.22 -14.99 -1.97
C LEU A 134 -3.71 -15.22 -1.80
N ILE A 135 -2.91 -14.17 -1.80
CA ILE A 135 -1.46 -14.24 -1.54
C ILE A 135 -1.21 -14.76 -0.11
N GLU A 136 -1.90 -14.24 0.90
CA GLU A 136 -1.80 -14.71 2.29
C GLU A 136 -2.22 -16.19 2.42
N LEU A 137 -3.33 -16.60 1.81
CA LEU A 137 -3.80 -17.99 1.87
C LEU A 137 -2.84 -18.96 1.20
N ALA A 138 -2.25 -18.56 0.09
CA ALA A 138 -1.31 -19.41 -0.65
C ALA A 138 0.13 -19.35 -0.08
N GLY A 139 0.45 -18.33 0.74
CA GLY A 139 1.81 -18.10 1.22
C GLY A 139 2.79 -17.74 0.09
N LEU A 140 2.34 -16.92 -0.87
CA LEU A 140 3.13 -16.55 -2.04
C LEU A 140 4.10 -15.40 -1.73
N PHE A 141 5.16 -15.31 -2.52
CA PHE A 141 6.12 -14.18 -2.51
C PHE A 141 6.82 -13.93 -1.17
N GLY A 142 6.97 -14.97 -0.32
CA GLY A 142 7.60 -14.85 1.00
C GLY A 142 6.66 -14.35 2.12
N VAL A 143 5.37 -14.22 1.83
CA VAL A 143 4.35 -13.92 2.84
C VAL A 143 4.04 -15.19 3.64
N GLU A 144 3.95 -15.08 4.98
CA GLU A 144 3.54 -16.20 5.82
C GLU A 144 2.14 -16.66 5.47
N LYS A 145 1.97 -17.98 5.35
CA LYS A 145 0.69 -18.58 5.01
C LYS A 145 -0.32 -18.37 6.14
N ALA A 146 -1.40 -17.67 5.84
CA ALA A 146 -2.50 -17.47 6.76
C ALA A 146 -3.52 -18.62 6.69
N ALA A 147 -4.15 -18.93 7.83
CA ALA A 147 -5.29 -19.82 7.85
C ALA A 147 -6.52 -19.17 7.19
N PHE A 148 -7.38 -19.98 6.60
CA PHE A 148 -8.63 -19.49 6.04
C PHE A 148 -9.56 -18.99 7.15
N GLU A 149 -10.04 -17.74 7.01
CA GLU A 149 -10.93 -17.11 7.97
C GLU A 149 -12.23 -16.63 7.33
N TRP A 150 -13.36 -17.20 7.73
CA TRP A 150 -14.69 -16.78 7.29
C TRP A 150 -14.96 -15.29 7.51
N ARG A 151 -14.42 -14.72 8.59
CA ARG A 151 -14.58 -13.27 8.90
C ARG A 151 -14.01 -12.38 7.79
N LYS A 152 -12.85 -12.73 7.24
CA LYS A 152 -12.23 -11.99 6.13
C LYS A 152 -13.10 -12.07 4.87
N LEU A 153 -13.65 -13.26 4.57
CA LEU A 153 -14.54 -13.45 3.43
C LEU A 153 -15.83 -12.63 3.55
N ILE A 154 -16.44 -12.63 4.74
CA ILE A 154 -17.64 -11.81 5.01
C ILE A 154 -17.31 -10.33 4.88
N GLY A 155 -16.18 -9.85 5.42
CA GLY A 155 -15.72 -8.47 5.26
C GLY A 155 -15.56 -8.05 3.80
N MET A 156 -14.97 -8.91 2.96
CA MET A 156 -14.87 -8.66 1.51
C MET A 156 -16.25 -8.62 0.83
N ALA A 157 -17.15 -9.54 1.19
CA ALA A 157 -18.51 -9.55 0.64
C ALA A 157 -19.28 -8.27 1.00
N VAL A 158 -19.14 -7.76 2.23
CA VAL A 158 -19.72 -6.49 2.68
C VAL A 158 -19.14 -5.31 1.90
N ALA A 159 -17.82 -5.29 1.68
CA ALA A 159 -17.17 -4.25 0.88
C ALA A 159 -17.70 -4.25 -0.57
N ILE A 160 -17.83 -5.41 -1.20
CA ILE A 160 -18.40 -5.54 -2.55
C ILE A 160 -19.86 -5.08 -2.57
N ALA A 161 -20.67 -5.47 -1.59
CA ALA A 161 -22.06 -5.04 -1.48
C ALA A 161 -22.16 -3.51 -1.34
N GLY A 162 -21.30 -2.89 -0.52
CA GLY A 162 -21.20 -1.42 -0.40
C GLY A 162 -20.93 -0.72 -1.73
N ILE A 163 -20.04 -1.28 -2.55
CA ILE A 163 -19.73 -0.75 -3.89
C ILE A 163 -20.91 -0.88 -4.84
N VAL A 164 -21.63 -2.01 -4.81
CA VAL A 164 -22.85 -2.21 -5.60
C VAL A 164 -23.91 -1.16 -5.23
N ILE A 165 -24.12 -0.91 -3.93
CA ILE A 165 -25.04 0.11 -3.43
C ILE A 165 -24.61 1.50 -3.90
N PHE A 166 -23.32 1.83 -3.79
CA PHE A 166 -22.79 3.12 -4.25
C PHE A 166 -22.98 3.34 -5.76
N LYS A 167 -22.89 2.27 -6.56
CA LYS A 167 -23.10 2.32 -8.01
C LYS A 167 -24.58 2.47 -8.40
N TRP A 168 -25.51 2.13 -7.49
CA TRP A 168 -26.94 2.08 -7.75
C TRP A 168 -27.55 3.50 -7.76
N GLN A 169 -27.13 4.34 -8.71
CA GLN A 169 -27.89 5.51 -9.09
C GLN A 169 -28.50 5.25 -10.47
N LYS A 170 -29.84 5.40 -10.54
CA LYS A 170 -30.61 5.42 -11.76
C LYS A 170 -30.15 6.55 -12.67
#